data_7eaa8c6095b3aabe3a09285c978cd72b
#
_entry.id   7eaa8c6095b3aabe3a09285c978cd72b
#
_cell.length_a   1.000
_cell.length_b   1.000
_cell.length_c   1.000
_cell.angle_alpha   90.00
_cell.angle_beta   90.00
_cell.angle_gamma   90.00
#
_symmetry.space_group_name_H-M   'P 1'
#
loop_
_entity.id
_entity.type
_entity.pdbx_description
1 polymer ?
#
loop_
_entity_poly.entity_id
_entity_poly.type
_entity_poly.pdbx_seq_one_letter_code
_entity_poly.pdbx_strand_id
1 'polypeptide(L)'
;MYSFSKFLAGSAVFAASAFFHTGAAASDVEGSFALRGYGSRTCETFNTEFPDSRHAANYGSWLMGYATARNRVENGTFDVLPLPDGAVFLQAVSAICTDQPTITVEAAAHEVIRATSPMHQRNATAIVVVEHKGRTMAIREGALKALQSRLSERGMYSGPIDGQWGTSIATAVETFQKREKITVTGVPDLATLFRALVL
;
A
#
# COMPACT_ATOMS: atom_id res chain seq x y z
N MET A 1 -8.92 17.37 -79.05
CA MET A 1 -7.47 17.46 -78.85
C MET A 1 -7.23 17.73 -77.40
N TYR A 2 -6.34 16.90 -76.81
CA TYR A 2 -5.75 16.93 -75.44
C TYR A 2 -6.53 16.20 -74.36
N SER A 3 -6.14 15.11 -74.13
CA SER A 3 -5.18 14.33 -73.34
C SER A 3 -5.41 14.40 -71.84
N PHE A 4 -5.95 13.27 -71.34
CA PHE A 4 -6.12 12.95 -69.91
C PHE A 4 -4.84 12.41 -69.32
N SER A 5 -4.31 13.03 -68.28
CA SER A 5 -3.23 12.52 -67.46
C SER A 5 -3.80 11.94 -66.16
N LYS A 6 -3.54 10.66 -65.92
CA LYS A 6 -4.00 9.90 -64.76
C LYS A 6 -3.13 10.23 -63.52
N PHE A 7 -3.79 10.68 -62.49
CA PHE A 7 -3.17 10.72 -61.13
C PHE A 7 -3.40 9.40 -60.42
N LEU A 8 -2.33 8.66 -60.19
CA LEU A 8 -2.31 7.51 -59.33
C LEU A 8 -2.24 7.99 -57.87
N ALA A 9 -3.33 7.77 -57.14
CA ALA A 9 -3.35 7.95 -55.66
C ALA A 9 -2.67 6.76 -55.01
N GLY A 10 -1.47 6.97 -54.49
CA GLY A 10 -0.78 6.00 -53.65
C GLY A 10 -1.35 6.02 -52.24
N SER A 11 -2.10 4.99 -51.89
CA SER A 11 -2.51 4.74 -50.48
C SER A 11 -1.32 4.26 -49.66
N ALA A 12 -0.75 5.14 -48.84
CA ALA A 12 0.23 4.73 -47.86
C ALA A 12 -0.51 4.04 -46.68
N VAL A 13 -0.37 2.72 -46.61
CA VAL A 13 -0.81 1.95 -45.43
C VAL A 13 0.19 2.18 -44.32
N PHE A 14 -0.18 3.02 -43.35
CA PHE A 14 0.54 3.13 -42.08
C PHE A 14 0.26 1.87 -41.26
N ALA A 15 1.20 0.93 -41.23
CA ALA A 15 1.20 -0.17 -40.29
C ALA A 15 1.47 0.41 -38.90
N ALA A 16 0.44 0.57 -38.09
CA ALA A 16 0.59 0.88 -36.67
C ALA A 16 1.20 -0.34 -35.97
N SER A 17 2.51 -0.30 -35.73
CA SER A 17 3.17 -1.27 -34.88
C SER A 17 2.68 -1.07 -33.44
N ALA A 18 1.74 -1.88 -33.01
CA ALA A 18 1.35 -1.97 -31.61
C ALA A 18 2.54 -2.54 -30.83
N PHE A 19 3.29 -1.68 -30.17
CA PHE A 19 4.25 -2.10 -29.16
C PHE A 19 3.45 -2.64 -27.97
N PHE A 20 3.25 -3.96 -27.96
CA PHE A 20 2.86 -4.63 -26.74
C PHE A 20 4.01 -4.49 -25.75
N HIS A 21 3.88 -3.57 -24.81
CA HIS A 21 4.71 -3.57 -23.64
C HIS A 21 4.28 -4.79 -22.81
N THR A 22 4.87 -5.93 -23.09
CA THR A 22 4.86 -7.06 -22.16
C THR A 22 5.63 -6.57 -20.95
N GLY A 23 4.91 -6.22 -19.87
CA GLY A 23 5.55 -5.95 -18.59
C GLY A 23 6.47 -7.13 -18.30
N ALA A 24 7.79 -6.88 -18.22
CA ALA A 24 8.75 -7.90 -17.88
C ALA A 24 8.33 -8.50 -16.53
N ALA A 25 7.97 -9.78 -16.51
CA ALA A 25 7.79 -10.50 -15.26
C ALA A 25 9.12 -10.42 -14.49
N ALA A 26 9.08 -9.97 -13.24
CA ALA A 26 10.28 -9.83 -12.40
C ALA A 26 10.77 -11.19 -11.85
N SER A 27 10.67 -12.23 -12.64
CA SER A 27 10.99 -13.62 -12.30
C SER A 27 11.60 -14.30 -13.53
N ASP A 28 12.21 -15.46 -13.36
CA ASP A 28 12.64 -16.29 -14.46
C ASP A 28 11.44 -16.89 -15.23
N VAL A 29 11.73 -17.72 -16.24
CA VAL A 29 10.70 -18.33 -17.09
C VAL A 29 9.77 -19.30 -16.35
N GLU A 30 10.15 -19.71 -15.15
CA GLU A 30 9.41 -20.61 -14.26
C GLU A 30 8.67 -19.87 -13.16
N GLY A 31 8.79 -18.54 -13.12
CA GLY A 31 8.15 -17.69 -12.11
C GLY A 31 8.96 -17.60 -10.81
N SER A 32 10.20 -18.10 -10.78
CA SER A 32 11.07 -18.08 -9.61
C SER A 32 11.93 -16.82 -9.54
N PHE A 33 12.24 -16.37 -8.35
CA PHE A 33 13.16 -15.24 -8.12
C PHE A 33 14.00 -15.46 -6.87
N ALA A 34 15.18 -14.84 -6.83
CA ALA A 34 16.11 -15.00 -5.72
C ALA A 34 15.73 -14.09 -4.55
N LEU A 35 15.41 -14.69 -3.41
CA LEU A 35 15.24 -13.98 -2.14
C LEU A 35 16.58 -13.78 -1.43
N ARG A 36 16.79 -12.60 -0.84
CA ARG A 36 18.02 -12.23 -0.14
C ARG A 36 17.74 -11.62 1.23
N GLY A 37 18.69 -11.81 2.14
CA GLY A 37 18.68 -11.19 3.46
C GLY A 37 17.51 -11.66 4.33
N TYR A 38 16.96 -10.75 5.12
CA TYR A 38 15.92 -11.07 6.10
C TYR A 38 14.59 -11.55 5.47
N GLY A 39 14.33 -11.21 4.23
CA GLY A 39 13.15 -11.69 3.51
C GLY A 39 13.13 -13.18 3.20
N SER A 40 14.31 -13.82 3.09
CA SER A 40 14.40 -15.25 2.82
C SER A 40 14.20 -16.14 4.06
N ARG A 41 14.13 -15.54 5.25
CA ARG A 41 13.88 -16.28 6.49
C ARG A 41 12.42 -16.74 6.56
N THR A 42 12.19 -17.88 7.20
CA THR A 42 10.83 -18.36 7.48
C THR A 42 10.17 -17.48 8.55
N CYS A 43 8.85 -17.45 8.54
CA CYS A 43 8.08 -16.81 9.59
C CYS A 43 8.31 -17.44 10.98
N GLU A 44 8.59 -18.73 11.06
CA GLU A 44 9.02 -19.40 12.31
C GLU A 44 10.31 -18.78 12.86
N THR A 45 11.33 -18.59 12.00
CA THR A 45 12.58 -17.91 12.38
C THR A 45 12.31 -16.47 12.79
N PHE A 46 11.50 -15.75 12.02
CA PHE A 46 11.09 -14.37 12.33
C PHE A 46 10.45 -14.30 13.72
N ASN A 47 9.47 -15.14 14.02
CA ASN A 47 8.76 -15.13 15.31
C ASN A 47 9.70 -15.36 16.50
N THR A 48 10.77 -16.14 16.30
CA THR A 48 11.79 -16.39 17.32
C THR A 48 12.72 -15.18 17.50
N GLU A 49 13.11 -14.53 16.42
CA GLU A 49 14.07 -13.42 16.42
C GLU A 49 13.43 -12.04 16.68
N PHE A 50 12.18 -11.84 16.27
CA PHE A 50 11.48 -10.55 16.30
C PHE A 50 11.44 -9.88 17.69
N PRO A 51 11.35 -10.60 18.82
CA PRO A 51 11.41 -9.96 20.14
C PRO A 51 12.72 -9.23 20.43
N ASP A 52 13.83 -9.60 19.77
CA ASP A 52 15.10 -8.89 19.89
C ASP A 52 15.09 -7.60 19.05
N SER A 53 15.39 -6.47 19.69
CA SER A 53 15.31 -5.15 19.07
C SER A 53 16.24 -4.97 17.86
N ARG A 54 17.40 -5.64 17.86
CA ARG A 54 18.36 -5.59 16.75
C ARG A 54 17.82 -6.34 15.53
N HIS A 55 17.25 -7.52 15.75
CA HIS A 55 16.60 -8.27 14.68
C HIS A 55 15.38 -7.53 14.15
N ALA A 56 14.55 -6.97 15.02
CA ALA A 56 13.40 -6.15 14.62
C ALA A 56 13.81 -4.96 13.72
N ALA A 57 14.91 -4.26 14.05
CA ALA A 57 15.43 -3.18 13.23
C ALA A 57 15.91 -3.65 11.85
N ASN A 58 16.55 -4.82 11.78
CA ASN A 58 17.02 -5.39 10.52
C ASN A 58 15.84 -5.85 9.63
N TYR A 59 14.84 -6.50 10.20
CA TYR A 59 13.60 -6.85 9.49
C TYR A 59 12.89 -5.59 8.98
N GLY A 60 12.73 -4.59 9.85
CA GLY A 60 12.11 -3.31 9.48
C GLY A 60 12.83 -2.63 8.32
N SER A 61 14.17 -2.57 8.34
CA SER A 61 14.97 -2.00 7.26
C SER A 61 14.82 -2.77 5.96
N TRP A 62 14.81 -4.11 6.02
CA TRP A 62 14.58 -4.95 4.84
C TRP A 62 13.17 -4.72 4.26
N LEU A 63 12.14 -4.70 5.12
CA LEU A 63 10.75 -4.49 4.73
C LEU A 63 10.53 -3.11 4.06
N MET A 64 11.17 -2.06 4.57
CA MET A 64 11.08 -0.74 3.93
C MET A 64 11.79 -0.70 2.57
N GLY A 65 12.90 -1.43 2.41
CA GLY A 65 13.54 -1.64 1.11
C GLY A 65 12.64 -2.42 0.15
N TYR A 66 11.95 -3.44 0.64
CA TYR A 66 10.98 -4.22 -0.12
C TYR A 66 9.79 -3.36 -0.57
N ALA A 67 9.19 -2.57 0.33
CA ALA A 67 8.12 -1.64 -0.02
C ALA A 67 8.57 -0.62 -1.09
N THR A 68 9.81 -0.09 -0.98
CA THR A 68 10.41 0.80 -2.00
C THR A 68 10.52 0.11 -3.36
N ALA A 69 10.96 -1.14 -3.40
CA ALA A 69 11.02 -1.92 -4.64
C ALA A 69 9.63 -2.15 -5.23
N ARG A 70 8.63 -2.42 -4.38
CA ARG A 70 7.22 -2.55 -4.81
C ARG A 70 6.67 -1.25 -5.38
N ASN A 71 6.92 -0.10 -4.73
CA ASN A 71 6.54 1.22 -5.25
C ASN A 71 7.05 1.49 -6.67
N ARG A 72 8.24 0.96 -6.99
CA ARG A 72 8.86 1.14 -8.32
C ARG A 72 8.17 0.31 -9.41
N VAL A 73 7.67 -0.88 -9.08
CA VAL A 73 7.15 -1.84 -10.07
C VAL A 73 5.63 -1.92 -10.10
N GLU A 74 4.95 -1.42 -9.07
CA GLU A 74 3.49 -1.41 -8.98
C GLU A 74 2.91 -0.29 -9.83
N ASN A 75 2.29 -0.65 -10.96
CA ASN A 75 1.74 0.32 -11.90
C ASN A 75 0.65 1.19 -11.26
N GLY A 76 0.73 2.51 -11.50
CA GLY A 76 -0.27 3.47 -11.00
C GLY A 76 -0.26 3.66 -9.47
N THR A 77 0.85 3.26 -8.82
CA THR A 77 1.02 3.37 -7.37
C THR A 77 2.25 4.19 -7.03
N PHE A 78 2.06 5.24 -6.23
CA PHE A 78 3.14 6.01 -5.65
C PHE A 78 3.68 5.37 -4.37
N ASP A 79 2.77 4.85 -3.52
CA ASP A 79 3.14 4.19 -2.26
C ASP A 79 2.19 3.03 -1.95
N VAL A 80 2.74 1.86 -1.76
CA VAL A 80 2.00 0.65 -1.37
C VAL A 80 1.63 0.63 0.12
N LEU A 81 2.17 1.57 0.91
CA LEU A 81 1.87 1.68 2.32
C LEU A 81 1.06 2.96 2.60
N PRO A 82 -0.14 2.84 3.20
CA PRO A 82 -0.94 4.01 3.62
C PRO A 82 -0.30 4.74 4.82
N LEU A 83 0.45 4.00 5.63
CA LEU A 83 1.20 4.47 6.79
C LEU A 83 2.69 4.32 6.51
N PRO A 84 3.44 5.42 6.42
CA PRO A 84 4.87 5.40 6.07
C PRO A 84 5.76 5.02 7.26
N ASP A 85 5.30 4.15 8.13
CA ASP A 85 5.98 3.71 9.35
C ASP A 85 6.38 2.23 9.22
N GLY A 86 7.68 1.97 9.22
CA GLY A 86 8.24 0.63 9.15
C GLY A 86 7.84 -0.26 10.33
N ALA A 87 7.60 0.31 11.51
CA ALA A 87 7.14 -0.46 12.67
C ALA A 87 5.72 -0.99 12.46
N VAL A 88 4.85 -0.21 11.82
CA VAL A 88 3.48 -0.65 11.49
C VAL A 88 3.52 -1.77 10.44
N PHE A 89 4.37 -1.63 9.43
CA PHE A 89 4.52 -2.69 8.42
C PHE A 89 5.09 -3.97 9.04
N LEU A 90 6.08 -3.84 9.91
CA LEU A 90 6.67 -4.95 10.65
C LEU A 90 5.63 -5.69 11.52
N GLN A 91 4.77 -4.96 12.23
CA GLN A 91 3.68 -5.54 13.01
C GLN A 91 2.65 -6.27 12.14
N ALA A 92 2.31 -5.74 10.97
CA ALA A 92 1.40 -6.40 10.03
C ALA A 92 1.99 -7.71 9.51
N VAL A 93 3.28 -7.71 9.17
CA VAL A 93 4.02 -8.94 8.78
C VAL A 93 4.07 -9.93 9.93
N SER A 94 4.29 -9.47 11.18
CA SER A 94 4.27 -10.33 12.37
C SER A 94 2.92 -11.04 12.57
N ALA A 95 1.82 -10.36 12.30
CA ALA A 95 0.49 -10.98 12.37
C ALA A 95 0.35 -12.14 11.36
N ILE A 96 0.76 -11.93 10.10
CA ILE A 96 0.76 -13.00 9.08
C ILE A 96 1.70 -14.14 9.49
N CYS A 97 2.89 -13.81 9.97
CA CYS A 97 3.88 -14.80 10.39
C CYS A 97 3.43 -15.65 11.58
N THR A 98 2.59 -15.10 12.46
CA THR A 98 1.99 -15.86 13.56
C THR A 98 1.05 -16.94 13.03
N ASP A 99 0.26 -16.61 12.03
CA ASP A 99 -0.74 -17.53 11.47
C ASP A 99 -0.12 -18.53 10.47
N GLN A 100 0.98 -18.13 9.79
CA GLN A 100 1.61 -18.90 8.71
C GLN A 100 3.14 -19.07 8.93
N PRO A 101 3.57 -19.87 9.90
CA PRO A 101 4.98 -19.95 10.28
C PRO A 101 5.92 -20.52 9.20
N THR A 102 5.39 -21.26 8.23
CA THR A 102 6.20 -21.95 7.20
C THR A 102 6.52 -21.10 5.97
N ILE A 103 5.80 -19.98 5.75
CA ILE A 103 6.09 -19.10 4.62
C ILE A 103 7.31 -18.22 4.91
N THR A 104 7.85 -17.58 3.87
CA THR A 104 8.94 -16.61 4.04
C THR A 104 8.42 -15.25 4.50
N VAL A 105 9.30 -14.47 5.14
CA VAL A 105 9.01 -13.06 5.50
C VAL A 105 8.62 -12.24 4.27
N GLU A 106 9.25 -12.50 3.12
CA GLU A 106 8.87 -11.85 1.86
C GLU A 106 7.45 -12.19 1.46
N ALA A 107 7.07 -13.47 1.50
CA ALA A 107 5.70 -13.89 1.17
C ALA A 107 4.68 -13.23 2.12
N ALA A 108 4.98 -13.15 3.42
CA ALA A 108 4.13 -12.45 4.39
C ALA A 108 4.03 -10.96 4.08
N ALA A 109 5.13 -10.29 3.71
CA ALA A 109 5.14 -8.88 3.33
C ALA A 109 4.32 -8.64 2.03
N HIS A 110 4.44 -9.56 1.07
CA HIS A 110 3.64 -9.53 -0.16
C HIS A 110 2.14 -9.64 0.15
N GLU A 111 1.75 -10.56 1.04
CA GLU A 111 0.35 -10.70 1.49
C GLU A 111 -0.18 -9.42 2.14
N VAL A 112 0.60 -8.76 3.01
CA VAL A 112 0.20 -7.47 3.60
C VAL A 112 -0.04 -6.43 2.53
N ILE A 113 0.91 -6.24 1.58
CA ILE A 113 0.77 -5.26 0.51
C ILE A 113 -0.45 -5.58 -0.36
N ARG A 114 -0.67 -6.85 -0.71
CA ARG A 114 -1.83 -7.28 -1.48
C ARG A 114 -3.14 -7.01 -0.75
N ALA A 115 -3.22 -7.33 0.54
CA ALA A 115 -4.42 -7.12 1.36
C ALA A 115 -4.75 -5.61 1.51
N THR A 116 -3.72 -4.75 1.52
CA THR A 116 -3.89 -3.30 1.65
C THR A 116 -4.00 -2.57 0.31
N SER A 117 -4.10 -3.28 -0.82
CA SER A 117 -4.14 -2.66 -2.15
C SER A 117 -5.23 -1.59 -2.35
N PRO A 118 -6.43 -1.66 -1.74
CA PRO A 118 -7.41 -0.57 -1.81
C PRO A 118 -6.94 0.73 -1.14
N MET A 119 -5.93 0.66 -0.28
CA MET A 119 -5.35 1.80 0.44
C MET A 119 -4.08 2.35 -0.22
N HIS A 120 -3.60 1.75 -1.32
CA HIS A 120 -2.41 2.23 -2.03
C HIS A 120 -2.59 3.68 -2.48
N GLN A 121 -1.55 4.46 -2.30
CA GLN A 121 -1.56 5.86 -2.72
C GLN A 121 -1.16 5.97 -4.19
N ARG A 122 -2.03 6.54 -5.02
CA ARG A 122 -1.78 6.69 -6.47
C ARG A 122 -0.87 7.86 -6.79
N ASN A 123 -0.90 8.90 -5.94
CA ASN A 123 -0.16 10.14 -6.13
C ASN A 123 0.70 10.46 -4.91
N ALA A 124 1.76 11.23 -5.12
CA ALA A 124 2.51 11.82 -4.04
C ALA A 124 1.61 12.78 -3.24
N THR A 125 1.44 12.49 -1.95
CA THR A 125 0.72 13.33 -1.01
C THR A 125 1.58 13.61 0.22
N ALA A 126 1.30 14.70 0.91
CA ALA A 126 2.01 15.06 2.13
C ALA A 126 1.89 13.96 3.21
N ILE A 127 2.85 13.96 4.11
CA ILE A 127 2.75 13.21 5.38
C ILE A 127 2.08 14.12 6.40
N VAL A 128 1.01 13.64 7.01
CA VAL A 128 0.29 14.32 8.09
C VAL A 128 0.67 13.63 9.38
N VAL A 129 1.11 14.41 10.37
CA VAL A 129 1.32 13.92 11.72
C VAL A 129 -0.01 14.01 12.47
N VAL A 130 -0.43 12.86 12.98
CA VAL A 130 -1.67 12.69 13.75
C VAL A 130 -1.29 12.56 15.22
N GLU A 131 -1.89 13.41 16.07
CA GLU A 131 -1.73 13.31 17.52
C GLU A 131 -3.10 13.23 18.19
N HIS A 132 -3.29 12.28 19.08
CA HIS A 132 -4.50 12.14 19.88
C HIS A 132 -4.25 11.36 21.17
N LYS A 133 -4.59 11.97 22.32
CA LYS A 133 -4.48 11.35 23.66
C LYS A 133 -3.11 10.71 23.93
N GLY A 134 -2.03 11.42 23.58
CA GLY A 134 -0.65 10.94 23.78
C GLY A 134 -0.16 9.90 22.77
N ARG A 135 -0.95 9.60 21.74
CA ARG A 135 -0.53 8.78 20.61
C ARG A 135 -0.15 9.67 19.44
N THR A 136 0.97 9.34 18.80
CA THR A 136 1.45 10.04 17.60
C THR A 136 1.70 9.03 16.51
N MET A 137 1.30 9.36 15.29
CA MET A 137 1.59 8.56 14.10
C MET A 137 1.65 9.41 12.84
N ALA A 138 2.26 8.88 11.79
CA ALA A 138 2.28 9.51 10.48
C ALA A 138 1.33 8.77 9.52
N ILE A 139 0.63 9.52 8.68
CA ILE A 139 -0.27 8.99 7.65
C ILE A 139 -0.13 9.81 6.36
N ARG A 140 -0.31 9.18 5.21
CA ARG A 140 -0.43 9.92 3.95
C ARG A 140 -1.74 10.72 3.92
N GLU A 141 -1.67 11.99 3.50
CA GLU A 141 -2.85 12.85 3.34
C GLU A 141 -3.95 12.18 2.50
N GLY A 142 -3.57 11.49 1.42
CA GLY A 142 -4.50 10.75 0.58
C GLY A 142 -5.24 9.64 1.32
N ALA A 143 -4.55 8.90 2.21
CA ALA A 143 -5.17 7.88 3.05
C ALA A 143 -6.12 8.50 4.09
N LEU A 144 -5.75 9.66 4.64
CA LEU A 144 -6.61 10.38 5.56
C LEU A 144 -7.86 10.94 4.87
N LYS A 145 -7.73 11.48 3.64
CA LYS A 145 -8.88 11.88 2.82
C LYS A 145 -9.83 10.72 2.54
N ALA A 146 -9.29 9.56 2.18
CA ALA A 146 -10.09 8.36 1.95
C ALA A 146 -10.87 7.95 3.23
N LEU A 147 -10.21 8.02 4.39
CA LEU A 147 -10.86 7.74 5.67
C LEU A 147 -11.97 8.75 5.98
N GLN A 148 -11.70 10.06 5.82
CA GLN A 148 -12.72 11.12 6.00
C GLN A 148 -13.95 10.87 5.13
N SER A 149 -13.74 10.55 3.83
CA SER A 149 -14.83 10.22 2.91
C SER A 149 -15.64 9.03 3.40
N ARG A 150 -14.96 7.96 3.77
CA ARG A 150 -15.62 6.73 4.21
C ARG A 150 -16.42 6.92 5.50
N LEU A 151 -15.88 7.68 6.45
CA LEU A 151 -16.59 8.00 7.69
C LEU A 151 -17.79 8.94 7.44
N SER A 152 -17.68 9.84 6.47
CA SER A 152 -18.79 10.70 6.03
C SER A 152 -19.91 9.88 5.37
N GLU A 153 -19.59 8.97 4.46
CA GLU A 153 -20.55 8.04 3.83
C GLU A 153 -21.31 7.21 4.85
N ARG A 154 -20.65 6.85 5.97
CA ARG A 154 -21.24 6.09 7.07
C ARG A 154 -21.96 6.97 8.11
N GLY A 155 -22.06 8.28 7.87
CA GLY A 155 -22.72 9.26 8.75
C GLY A 155 -22.00 9.52 10.08
N MET A 156 -20.70 9.23 10.17
CA MET A 156 -19.89 9.40 11.38
C MET A 156 -19.01 10.65 11.35
N TYR A 157 -18.88 11.28 10.18
CA TYR A 157 -18.09 12.49 9.99
C TYR A 157 -18.84 13.49 9.13
N SER A 158 -18.91 14.76 9.57
CA SER A 158 -19.57 15.84 8.83
C SER A 158 -18.61 17.01 8.51
N GLY A 159 -17.31 16.83 8.78
CA GLY A 159 -16.29 17.83 8.48
C GLY A 159 -15.83 17.77 7.01
N PRO A 160 -14.89 18.65 6.63
CA PRO A 160 -14.35 18.69 5.27
C PRO A 160 -13.50 17.44 4.96
N ILE A 161 -13.52 17.00 3.69
CA ILE A 161 -12.68 15.90 3.20
C ILE A 161 -11.40 16.53 2.63
N ASP A 162 -10.54 17.00 3.50
CA ASP A 162 -9.36 17.81 3.19
C ASP A 162 -8.01 17.13 3.50
N GLY A 163 -8.05 15.96 4.16
CA GLY A 163 -6.84 15.26 4.60
C GLY A 163 -6.17 15.89 5.80
N GLN A 164 -6.84 16.82 6.50
CA GLN A 164 -6.32 17.44 7.70
C GLN A 164 -6.78 16.67 8.95
N TRP A 165 -5.91 16.63 9.95
CA TRP A 165 -6.23 16.02 11.24
C TRP A 165 -6.71 17.08 12.24
N GLY A 166 -7.72 16.75 13.02
CA GLY A 166 -8.27 17.62 14.07
C GLY A 166 -9.27 16.88 14.93
N THR A 167 -9.86 17.60 15.91
CA THR A 167 -10.76 17.01 16.92
C THR A 167 -11.97 16.32 16.30
N SER A 168 -12.55 16.88 15.24
CA SER A 168 -13.74 16.34 14.59
C SER A 168 -13.49 14.96 13.99
N ILE A 169 -12.40 14.79 13.22
CA ILE A 169 -12.05 13.49 12.64
C ILE A 169 -11.59 12.50 13.72
N ALA A 170 -10.88 12.94 14.76
CA ALA A 170 -10.48 12.08 15.87
C ALA A 170 -11.71 11.48 16.59
N THR A 171 -12.75 12.29 16.85
CA THR A 171 -14.01 11.84 17.44
C THR A 171 -14.73 10.83 16.52
N ALA A 172 -14.73 11.10 15.22
CA ALA A 172 -15.32 10.19 14.23
C ALA A 172 -14.59 8.83 14.20
N VAL A 173 -13.25 8.85 14.28
CA VAL A 173 -12.41 7.64 14.37
C VAL A 173 -12.73 6.85 15.64
N GLU A 174 -12.79 7.49 16.81
CA GLU A 174 -13.18 6.80 18.05
C GLU A 174 -14.58 6.15 17.94
N THR A 175 -15.53 6.87 17.35
CA THR A 175 -16.90 6.37 17.14
C THR A 175 -16.91 5.16 16.23
N PHE A 176 -16.16 5.24 15.14
CA PHE A 176 -15.99 4.13 14.20
C PHE A 176 -15.37 2.91 14.88
N GLN A 177 -14.25 3.09 15.60
CA GLN A 177 -13.55 2.01 16.30
C GLN A 177 -14.48 1.30 17.31
N LYS A 178 -15.27 2.06 18.08
CA LYS A 178 -16.29 1.50 18.99
C LYS A 178 -17.33 0.68 18.25
N ARG A 179 -17.88 1.23 17.14
CA ARG A 179 -18.91 0.55 16.33
C ARG A 179 -18.38 -0.74 15.70
N GLU A 180 -17.16 -0.72 15.18
CA GLU A 180 -16.52 -1.87 14.57
C GLU A 180 -15.93 -2.86 15.61
N LYS A 181 -16.03 -2.56 16.90
CA LYS A 181 -15.53 -3.38 18.02
C LYS A 181 -14.01 -3.67 17.92
N ILE A 182 -13.27 -2.72 17.41
CA ILE A 182 -11.80 -2.75 17.42
C ILE A 182 -11.26 -1.89 18.56
N THR A 183 -9.95 -1.98 18.84
CA THR A 183 -9.29 -1.18 19.88
C THR A 183 -9.51 0.32 19.63
N VAL A 184 -10.04 1.02 20.63
CA VAL A 184 -10.30 2.47 20.54
C VAL A 184 -9.02 3.23 20.82
N THR A 185 -8.26 3.50 19.78
CA THR A 185 -7.00 4.27 19.85
C THR A 185 -7.21 5.75 19.60
N GLY A 186 -8.30 6.13 18.93
CA GLY A 186 -8.61 7.49 18.49
C GLY A 186 -7.71 8.00 17.36
N VAL A 187 -6.80 7.17 16.84
CA VAL A 187 -5.95 7.50 15.69
C VAL A 187 -6.24 6.54 14.54
N PRO A 188 -5.97 6.93 13.28
CA PRO A 188 -6.23 6.11 12.09
C PRO A 188 -5.14 5.03 11.89
N ASP A 189 -5.00 4.14 12.88
CA ASP A 189 -4.08 3.02 12.81
C ASP A 189 -4.43 2.03 11.69
N LEU A 190 -3.54 1.06 11.44
CA LEU A 190 -3.70 0.12 10.35
C LEU A 190 -5.01 -0.68 10.47
N ALA A 191 -5.39 -1.08 11.69
CA ALA A 191 -6.64 -1.81 11.92
C ALA A 191 -7.86 -0.96 11.56
N THR A 192 -7.84 0.33 11.91
CA THR A 192 -8.88 1.30 11.56
C THR A 192 -8.98 1.50 10.07
N LEU A 193 -7.85 1.74 9.40
CA LEU A 193 -7.81 1.92 7.94
C LEU A 193 -8.28 0.67 7.21
N PHE A 194 -7.80 -0.50 7.61
CA PHE A 194 -8.19 -1.75 6.98
C PHE A 194 -9.70 -1.99 7.11
N ARG A 195 -10.25 -1.80 8.31
CA ARG A 195 -11.68 -1.97 8.56
C ARG A 195 -12.53 -0.94 7.82
N ALA A 196 -12.03 0.29 7.66
CA ALA A 196 -12.77 1.35 6.98
C ALA A 196 -12.70 1.26 5.46
N LEU A 197 -11.54 0.92 4.89
CA LEU A 197 -11.26 1.10 3.46
C LEU A 197 -11.21 -0.22 2.67
N VAL A 198 -11.04 -1.36 3.34
CA VAL A 198 -10.91 -2.67 2.69
C VAL A 198 -12.16 -3.54 2.92
N LEU A 199 -12.77 -3.49 4.11
CA LEU A 199 -13.96 -4.28 4.50
C LEU A 199 -15.23 -3.42 4.48
#